data_8e4407455b9e7d07b1b06f07bf53734e
#
_entry.id   8e4407455b9e7d07b1b06f07bf53734e
#
_cell.length_a   1.000
_cell.length_b   1.000
_cell.length_c   1.000
_cell.angle_alpha   90.00
_cell.angle_beta   90.00
_cell.angle_gamma   90.00
#
_symmetry.space_group_name_H-M   'P 1'
#
loop_
_entity.id
_entity.type
_entity.pdbx_description
1 polymer ?
#
loop_
_entity_poly.entity_id
_entity_poly.type
_entity_poly.pdbx_seq_one_letter_code
_entity_poly.pdbx_strand_id
1 'polypeptide(L)'
;MKRQPVTTGLLHAQRGFTLVELMIAVVVVALLASIALPSFMDSIRKSRRSEAFAALSAVQQAQERWRGNHGSYASAMANTAEEGSAANGLGLPETTASGYYGVALSGVSATGYTATATAVTGKSQA
;
A
#
# COMPACT_ATOMS: atom_id res chain seq x y z
N MET A 1 -66.50 28.90 -24.18
CA MET A 1 -65.98 27.57 -23.91
C MET A 1 -64.64 27.41 -24.60
N LYS A 2 -63.49 27.57 -23.84
CA LYS A 2 -62.14 27.43 -24.38
C LYS A 2 -61.73 25.95 -24.21
N ARG A 3 -61.47 25.26 -25.32
CA ARG A 3 -60.93 23.88 -25.29
C ARG A 3 -59.41 23.97 -25.06
N GLN A 4 -58.96 23.34 -24.02
CA GLN A 4 -57.53 23.17 -23.71
C GLN A 4 -56.92 22.11 -24.64
N PRO A 5 -55.70 22.29 -25.20
CA PRO A 5 -55.06 21.27 -26.00
C PRO A 5 -54.52 20.18 -25.06
N VAL A 6 -54.82 18.93 -25.35
CA VAL A 6 -54.28 17.75 -24.68
C VAL A 6 -52.83 17.57 -25.13
N THR A 7 -51.86 17.82 -24.24
CA THR A 7 -50.45 17.56 -24.50
C THR A 7 -50.22 16.04 -24.47
N THR A 8 -50.08 15.44 -25.63
CA THR A 8 -49.71 14.03 -25.79
C THR A 8 -48.25 13.87 -25.35
N GLY A 9 -48.03 13.40 -24.14
CA GLY A 9 -46.70 13.08 -23.65
C GLY A 9 -46.11 11.95 -24.51
N LEU A 10 -44.98 12.23 -25.18
CA LEU A 10 -44.21 11.25 -25.90
C LEU A 10 -43.64 10.24 -24.87
N LEU A 11 -44.26 9.06 -24.77
CA LEU A 11 -43.71 7.95 -24.03
C LEU A 11 -42.44 7.50 -24.75
N HIS A 12 -41.29 7.90 -24.21
CA HIS A 12 -39.99 7.33 -24.61
C HIS A 12 -40.03 5.86 -24.29
N ALA A 13 -40.16 5.03 -25.32
CA ALA A 13 -40.04 3.58 -25.18
C ALA A 13 -38.62 3.28 -24.66
N GLN A 14 -38.49 2.92 -23.38
CA GLN A 14 -37.25 2.41 -22.81
C GLN A 14 -36.98 1.05 -23.46
N ARG A 15 -35.97 1.02 -24.32
CA ARG A 15 -35.49 -0.22 -24.94
C ARG A 15 -34.66 -0.95 -23.88
N GLY A 16 -35.15 -2.09 -23.43
CA GLY A 16 -34.40 -2.98 -22.55
C GLY A 16 -33.25 -3.69 -23.32
N PHE A 17 -32.20 -4.05 -22.60
CA PHE A 17 -31.09 -4.84 -23.15
C PHE A 17 -31.57 -6.23 -23.57
N THR A 18 -31.05 -6.72 -24.68
CA THR A 18 -31.28 -8.11 -25.10
C THR A 18 -30.36 -9.06 -24.30
N LEU A 19 -30.80 -10.29 -24.09
CA LEU A 19 -29.99 -11.32 -23.43
C LEU A 19 -28.67 -11.57 -24.17
N VAL A 20 -28.70 -11.56 -25.51
CA VAL A 20 -27.52 -11.74 -26.35
C VAL A 20 -26.53 -10.60 -26.16
N GLU A 21 -26.99 -9.36 -26.10
CA GLU A 21 -26.13 -8.19 -25.88
C GLU A 21 -25.42 -8.26 -24.53
N LEU A 22 -26.12 -8.71 -23.47
CA LEU A 22 -25.53 -8.94 -22.17
C LEU A 22 -24.45 -10.05 -22.22
N MET A 23 -24.73 -11.16 -22.91
CA MET A 23 -23.77 -12.26 -23.07
C MET A 23 -22.49 -11.80 -23.78
N ILE A 24 -22.62 -11.04 -24.88
CA ILE A 24 -21.47 -10.50 -25.60
C ILE A 24 -20.68 -9.56 -24.71
N ALA A 25 -21.35 -8.67 -23.98
CA ALA A 25 -20.69 -7.73 -23.07
C ALA A 25 -19.88 -8.46 -21.98
N VAL A 26 -20.42 -9.50 -21.36
CA VAL A 26 -19.72 -10.31 -20.34
C VAL A 26 -18.52 -11.03 -20.93
N VAL A 27 -18.62 -11.61 -22.13
CA VAL A 27 -17.49 -12.27 -22.81
C VAL A 27 -16.36 -11.28 -23.08
N VAL A 28 -16.67 -10.09 -23.59
CA VAL A 28 -15.67 -9.04 -23.86
C VAL A 28 -14.99 -8.60 -22.56
N VAL A 29 -15.75 -8.37 -21.50
CA VAL A 29 -15.19 -7.99 -20.18
C VAL A 29 -14.30 -9.12 -19.64
N ALA A 30 -14.70 -10.38 -19.77
CA ALA A 30 -13.90 -11.51 -19.31
C ALA A 30 -12.56 -11.61 -20.05
N LEU A 31 -12.54 -11.38 -21.36
CA LEU A 31 -11.31 -11.35 -22.17
C LEU A 31 -10.38 -10.20 -21.75
N LEU A 32 -10.91 -9.00 -21.56
CA LEU A 32 -10.12 -7.87 -21.09
C LEU A 32 -9.58 -8.08 -19.68
N ALA A 33 -10.39 -8.62 -18.77
CA ALA A 33 -9.99 -8.93 -17.41
C ALA A 33 -8.86 -9.95 -17.34
N SER A 34 -8.85 -10.96 -18.22
CA SER A 34 -7.80 -11.99 -18.26
C SER A 34 -6.40 -11.43 -18.52
N ILE A 35 -6.30 -10.31 -19.22
CA ILE A 35 -5.02 -9.63 -19.52
C ILE A 35 -4.70 -8.58 -18.44
N ALA A 36 -5.71 -7.86 -17.95
CA ALA A 36 -5.53 -6.74 -17.01
C ALA A 36 -5.18 -7.20 -15.59
N LEU A 37 -5.76 -8.30 -15.09
CA LEU A 37 -5.56 -8.78 -13.73
C LEU A 37 -4.09 -9.11 -13.40
N PRO A 38 -3.32 -9.88 -14.20
CA PRO A 38 -1.94 -10.19 -13.86
C PRO A 38 -1.07 -8.93 -13.79
N SER A 39 -1.22 -8.00 -14.74
CA SER A 39 -0.48 -6.73 -14.73
C SER A 39 -0.78 -5.87 -13.50
N PHE A 40 -2.04 -5.85 -13.05
CA PHE A 40 -2.45 -5.14 -11.85
C PHE A 40 -1.80 -5.74 -10.59
N MET A 41 -1.76 -7.06 -10.46
CA MET A 41 -1.13 -7.75 -9.34
C MET A 41 0.38 -7.46 -9.27
N ASP A 42 1.08 -7.42 -10.38
CA ASP A 42 2.50 -7.06 -10.43
C ASP A 42 2.75 -5.60 -10.00
N SER A 43 1.86 -4.70 -10.34
CA SER A 43 1.93 -3.30 -9.89
C SER A 43 1.77 -3.18 -8.37
N ILE A 44 0.86 -3.95 -7.77
CA ILE A 44 0.69 -4.01 -6.30
C ILE A 44 1.97 -4.54 -5.65
N ARG A 45 2.57 -5.60 -6.18
CA ARG A 45 3.83 -6.17 -5.66
C ARG A 45 4.98 -5.17 -5.69
N LYS A 46 5.11 -4.44 -6.79
CA LYS A 46 6.10 -3.35 -6.93
C LYS A 46 5.86 -2.26 -5.90
N SER A 47 4.61 -1.85 -5.69
CA SER A 47 4.25 -0.85 -4.67
C SER A 47 4.66 -1.30 -3.27
N ARG A 48 4.40 -2.55 -2.90
CA ARG A 48 4.79 -3.11 -1.60
C ARG A 48 6.31 -3.13 -1.40
N ARG A 49 7.08 -3.49 -2.45
CA ARG A 49 8.54 -3.43 -2.40
C ARG A 49 9.06 -2.01 -2.26
N SER A 50 8.45 -1.05 -2.97
CA SER A 50 8.80 0.37 -2.84
C SER A 50 8.59 0.88 -1.41
N GLU A 51 7.54 0.42 -0.73
CA GLU A 51 7.29 0.74 0.67
C GLU A 51 8.39 0.20 1.60
N ALA A 52 8.88 -1.02 1.36
CA ALA A 52 10.01 -1.57 2.11
C ALA A 52 11.30 -0.73 1.91
N PHE A 53 11.57 -0.30 0.67
CA PHE A 53 12.70 0.60 0.40
C PHE A 53 12.55 1.96 1.09
N ALA A 54 11.34 2.52 1.10
CA ALA A 54 11.07 3.77 1.81
C ALA A 54 11.29 3.62 3.33
N ALA A 55 10.87 2.50 3.91
CA ALA A 55 11.10 2.20 5.33
C ALA A 55 12.61 2.07 5.65
N LEU A 56 13.39 1.37 4.81
CA LEU A 56 14.84 1.28 4.98
C LEU A 56 15.53 2.64 4.86
N SER A 57 15.08 3.49 3.93
CA SER A 57 15.59 4.87 3.79
C SER A 57 15.27 5.72 5.02
N ALA A 58 14.09 5.55 5.61
CA ALA A 58 13.72 6.23 6.86
C ALA A 58 14.62 5.78 8.02
N VAL A 59 14.92 4.47 8.11
CA VAL A 59 15.87 3.94 9.09
C VAL A 59 17.25 4.56 8.92
N GLN A 60 17.76 4.62 7.70
CA GLN A 60 19.06 5.24 7.41
C GLN A 60 19.11 6.70 7.88
N GLN A 61 18.11 7.50 7.52
CA GLN A 61 18.04 8.89 7.95
C GLN A 61 17.93 9.05 9.47
N ALA A 62 17.18 8.19 10.13
CA ALA A 62 17.02 8.19 11.58
C ALA A 62 18.34 7.80 12.27
N GLN A 63 19.06 6.80 11.75
CA GLN A 63 20.35 6.37 12.25
C GLN A 63 21.43 7.48 12.14
N GLU A 64 21.46 8.20 11.03
CA GLU A 64 22.39 9.34 10.89
C GLU A 64 22.07 10.47 11.87
N ARG A 65 20.79 10.79 12.08
CA ARG A 65 20.38 11.75 13.12
C ARG A 65 20.74 11.26 14.53
N TRP A 66 20.54 9.99 14.80
CA TRP A 66 20.89 9.38 16.09
C TRP A 66 22.39 9.48 16.36
N ARG A 67 23.21 9.07 15.38
CA ARG A 67 24.67 9.10 15.49
C ARG A 67 25.22 10.50 15.70
N GLY A 68 24.57 11.52 15.13
CA GLY A 68 24.97 12.91 15.34
C GLY A 68 24.90 13.37 16.81
N ASN A 69 24.06 12.72 17.63
CA ASN A 69 23.87 13.01 19.04
C ASN A 69 24.45 11.94 20.00
N HIS A 70 24.83 10.77 19.46
CA HIS A 70 25.32 9.64 20.22
C HIS A 70 26.57 9.07 19.54
N GLY A 71 27.50 8.53 20.30
CA GLY A 71 28.75 7.99 19.77
C GLY A 71 28.62 6.65 19.01
N SER A 72 27.40 6.10 18.88
CA SER A 72 27.10 4.82 18.23
C SER A 72 25.77 4.89 17.51
N TYR A 73 25.47 3.89 16.67
CA TYR A 73 24.15 3.72 16.07
C TYR A 73 23.13 3.21 17.07
N ALA A 74 21.84 3.48 16.85
CA ALA A 74 20.75 3.00 17.68
C ALA A 74 20.55 1.49 17.49
N SER A 75 20.35 0.76 18.59
CA SER A 75 20.14 -0.70 18.56
C SER A 75 18.67 -1.12 18.41
N ALA A 76 17.73 -0.20 18.60
CA ALA A 76 16.29 -0.47 18.53
C ALA A 76 15.58 0.40 17.48
N MET A 77 14.56 -0.17 16.84
CA MET A 77 13.67 0.54 15.93
C MET A 77 12.70 1.43 16.69
N ALA A 78 11.93 0.84 17.59
CA ALA A 78 10.98 1.56 18.41
C ALA A 78 11.68 2.30 19.55
N ASN A 79 11.15 3.42 19.94
CA ASN A 79 11.56 4.08 21.17
C ASN A 79 10.77 3.45 22.33
N THR A 80 11.43 2.57 23.09
CA THR A 80 10.85 1.84 24.23
C THR A 80 11.22 2.48 25.57
N ALA A 81 11.85 3.68 25.56
CA ALA A 81 12.18 4.36 26.79
C ALA A 81 10.89 4.75 27.54
N GLU A 82 10.87 4.52 28.85
CA GLU A 82 9.81 5.01 29.72
C GLU A 82 9.81 6.53 29.77
N GLU A 83 8.65 7.11 30.12
CA GLU A 83 8.48 8.55 30.21
C GLU A 83 9.53 9.16 31.18
N GLY A 84 10.36 10.06 30.66
CA GLY A 84 11.46 10.68 31.43
C GLY A 84 12.82 9.97 31.30
N SER A 85 12.92 8.85 30.60
CA SER A 85 14.20 8.20 30.26
C SER A 85 14.74 8.69 28.91
N ALA A 86 16.05 8.53 28.70
CA ALA A 86 16.64 8.85 27.39
C ALA A 86 16.09 7.92 26.32
N ALA A 87 15.85 8.45 25.11
CA ALA A 87 15.44 7.66 23.98
C ALA A 87 16.48 6.55 23.70
N ASN A 88 16.01 5.31 23.53
CA ASN A 88 16.87 4.14 23.30
C ASN A 88 16.70 3.56 21.88
N GLY A 89 15.88 4.17 21.03
CA GLY A 89 15.64 3.73 19.67
C GLY A 89 15.29 4.87 18.72
N LEU A 90 15.10 4.51 17.47
CA LEU A 90 14.86 5.45 16.37
C LEU A 90 13.47 6.08 16.37
N GLY A 91 12.53 5.53 17.13
CA GLY A 91 11.13 5.95 17.13
C GLY A 91 10.41 5.58 15.82
N LEU A 92 10.86 4.53 15.14
CA LEU A 92 10.28 4.04 13.89
C LEU A 92 9.51 2.74 14.10
N PRO A 93 8.45 2.50 13.33
CA PRO A 93 7.71 1.24 13.40
C PRO A 93 8.57 0.08 12.88
N GLU A 94 8.38 -1.10 13.47
CA GLU A 94 9.04 -2.34 13.06
C GLU A 94 8.37 -3.02 11.87
N THR A 95 7.27 -2.46 11.36
CA THR A 95 6.56 -2.95 10.18
C THR A 95 6.21 -1.80 9.25
N THR A 96 6.16 -2.07 7.95
CA THR A 96 5.65 -1.11 6.96
C THR A 96 4.17 -0.81 7.19
N ALA A 97 3.68 0.33 6.71
CA ALA A 97 2.30 0.76 6.91
C ALA A 97 1.27 -0.25 6.37
N SER A 98 1.56 -0.91 5.26
CA SER A 98 0.75 -2.01 4.73
C SER A 98 0.89 -3.33 5.53
N GLY A 99 1.93 -3.43 6.40
CA GLY A 99 2.23 -4.59 7.19
C GLY A 99 2.74 -5.80 6.39
N TYR A 100 3.22 -5.61 5.18
CA TYR A 100 3.77 -6.69 4.34
C TYR A 100 5.25 -6.96 4.58
N TYR A 101 5.97 -6.02 5.17
CA TYR A 101 7.38 -6.18 5.53
C TYR A 101 7.61 -5.82 6.98
N GLY A 102 8.39 -6.65 7.67
CA GLY A 102 8.98 -6.34 8.96
C GLY A 102 10.36 -5.73 8.76
N VAL A 103 10.71 -4.71 9.53
CA VAL A 103 12.01 -4.03 9.48
C VAL A 103 12.73 -4.25 10.80
N ALA A 104 13.96 -4.71 10.74
CA ALA A 104 14.79 -4.99 11.92
C ALA A 104 16.21 -4.47 11.75
N LEU A 105 16.85 -4.16 12.87
CA LEU A 105 18.26 -3.82 12.99
C LEU A 105 19.06 -5.00 13.50
N SER A 106 20.28 -5.16 13.01
CA SER A 106 21.22 -6.18 13.46
C SER A 106 22.66 -5.70 13.30
N GLY A 107 23.61 -6.35 13.94
CA GLY A 107 25.04 -6.04 13.85
C GLY A 107 25.39 -4.60 14.23
N VAL A 108 24.65 -4.01 15.15
CA VAL A 108 24.79 -2.60 15.54
C VAL A 108 26.06 -2.41 16.35
N SER A 109 26.86 -1.41 15.95
CA SER A 109 28.12 -1.01 16.59
C SER A 109 28.31 0.50 16.54
N ALA A 110 29.44 0.98 17.03
CA ALA A 110 29.82 2.38 16.88
C ALA A 110 30.10 2.79 15.42
N THR A 111 30.45 1.81 14.56
CA THR A 111 30.92 2.08 13.20
C THR A 111 29.96 1.60 12.11
N GLY A 112 28.93 0.78 12.46
CA GLY A 112 28.02 0.26 11.45
C GLY A 112 26.79 -0.41 12.04
N TYR A 113 25.84 -0.70 11.16
CA TYR A 113 24.62 -1.45 11.44
C TYR A 113 24.12 -2.14 10.16
N THR A 114 23.24 -3.09 10.31
CA THR A 114 22.51 -3.71 9.20
C THR A 114 21.02 -3.52 9.43
N ALA A 115 20.32 -2.91 8.47
CA ALA A 115 18.87 -2.82 8.46
C ALA A 115 18.30 -3.79 7.43
N THR A 116 17.37 -4.64 7.82
CA THR A 116 16.79 -5.66 6.97
C THR A 116 15.26 -5.51 6.92
N ALA A 117 14.70 -5.48 5.71
CA ALA A 117 13.27 -5.57 5.50
C ALA A 117 12.92 -6.99 5.04
N THR A 118 12.15 -7.71 5.84
CA THR A 118 11.78 -9.11 5.60
C THR A 118 10.27 -9.21 5.33
N ALA A 119 9.89 -9.98 4.32
CA ALA A 119 8.49 -10.23 4.03
C ALA A 119 7.81 -10.97 5.21
N VAL A 120 6.65 -10.49 5.61
CA VAL A 120 5.87 -11.11 6.69
C VAL A 120 5.25 -12.40 6.19
N THR A 121 5.49 -13.50 6.91
CA THR A 121 4.96 -14.83 6.59
C THR A 121 3.43 -14.83 6.55
N GLY A 122 2.85 -15.51 5.56
CA GLY A 122 1.40 -15.61 5.37
C GLY A 122 0.76 -14.45 4.61
N LYS A 123 1.54 -13.41 4.26
CA LYS A 123 1.07 -12.34 3.37
C LYS A 123 1.65 -12.51 1.97
N SER A 124 0.80 -12.48 0.94
CA SER A 124 1.24 -12.65 -0.45
C SER A 124 2.15 -11.50 -0.87
N GLN A 125 3.42 -11.82 -1.08
CA GLN A 125 4.44 -10.94 -1.68
C GLN A 125 4.61 -11.27 -3.18
N ALA A 126 4.08 -12.40 -3.55
CA ALA A 126 4.16 -12.94 -4.91
C ALA A 126 3.06 -12.41 -5.82
#